data_3e56d1ac5a626f65854967fa08d5d516
#
_entry.id   3e56d1ac5a626f65854967fa08d5d516
#
_cell.length_a   1.000
_cell.length_b   1.000
_cell.length_c   1.000
_cell.angle_alpha   90.00
_cell.angle_beta   90.00
_cell.angle_gamma   90.00
#
_symmetry.space_group_name_H-M   'P 1'
#
loop_
_entity.id
_entity.type
_entity.pdbx_description
1 polymer ?
#
loop_
_entity_poly.entity_id
_entity_poly.type
_entity_poly.pdbx_seq_one_letter_code
_entity_poly.pdbx_strand_id
1 'polypeptide(L)'
;MIQLGDRQDKPLTSCYMAIGQCNFNQKAYVIKGSKLHISTNNESMHLASHYNKKTVALFPDNCFPEQFFPYWSAEEDVEIFSPESKNKPSFSPNENPKSINKIRPEDVAFKILDLMGISAFSPEYKTLRIGSSFYRTRIESTLTHLLDPNKLKVSSIIIRMDLSFNEEALRAQLETCPCSVITNRPFNHEILD
;
A
#
# COMPACT_ATOMS: atom_id res chain seq x y z
N MET A 1 4.54 6.58 -17.30
CA MET A 1 3.75 7.20 -16.22
C MET A 1 4.34 8.57 -15.92
N ILE A 2 3.50 9.58 -15.62
CA ILE A 2 3.93 10.93 -15.25
C ILE A 2 3.42 11.19 -13.83
N GLN A 3 4.31 11.62 -12.94
CA GLN A 3 3.94 12.05 -11.60
C GLN A 3 3.74 13.56 -11.58
N LEU A 4 2.51 13.98 -11.30
CA LEU A 4 2.14 15.37 -11.00
C LEU A 4 2.11 15.54 -9.48
N GLY A 5 2.42 16.72 -9.01
CA GLY A 5 2.38 17.00 -7.56
C GLY A 5 2.94 18.37 -7.22
N ASP A 6 2.97 18.68 -5.94
CA ASP A 6 3.54 19.88 -5.39
C ASP A 6 5.01 19.69 -5.02
N ARG A 7 5.77 20.78 -4.85
CA ARG A 7 7.22 20.74 -4.64
C ARG A 7 7.67 19.90 -3.44
N GLN A 8 6.79 19.71 -2.46
CA GLN A 8 7.06 18.93 -1.24
C GLN A 8 6.73 17.45 -1.37
N ASP A 9 6.13 17.04 -2.50
CA ASP A 9 5.79 15.64 -2.70
C ASP A 9 7.03 14.79 -2.94
N LYS A 10 6.98 13.56 -2.45
CA LYS A 10 8.09 12.61 -2.63
C LYS A 10 8.09 12.07 -4.06
N PRO A 11 9.25 12.05 -4.73
CA PRO A 11 9.35 11.46 -6.06
C PRO A 11 9.13 9.95 -6.03
N LEU A 12 8.41 9.45 -7.02
CA LEU A 12 8.24 8.02 -7.28
C LEU A 12 9.30 7.55 -8.28
N THR A 13 9.93 6.44 -7.99
CA THR A 13 10.82 5.76 -8.95
C THR A 13 10.01 5.29 -10.15
N SER A 14 10.62 5.21 -11.31
CA SER A 14 9.99 4.75 -12.57
C SER A 14 8.89 5.64 -13.15
N CYS A 15 8.79 6.90 -12.70
CA CYS A 15 7.90 7.90 -13.27
C CYS A 15 8.70 9.06 -13.87
N TYR A 16 8.16 9.67 -14.94
CA TYR A 16 8.60 11.00 -15.34
C TYR A 16 8.10 12.01 -14.29
N MET A 17 9.01 12.70 -13.64
CA MET A 17 8.69 13.63 -12.55
C MET A 17 8.35 15.00 -13.10
N ALA A 18 7.12 15.45 -12.84
CA ALA A 18 6.66 16.83 -13.08
C ALA A 18 6.23 17.52 -11.78
N ILE A 19 6.81 17.08 -10.65
CA ILE A 19 6.55 17.62 -9.30
C ILE A 19 6.97 19.08 -9.23
N GLY A 20 6.04 19.98 -8.86
CA GLY A 20 6.28 21.41 -8.74
C GLY A 20 6.64 22.12 -10.04
N GLN A 21 6.53 21.44 -11.18
CA GLN A 21 6.87 22.00 -12.50
C GLN A 21 5.65 22.49 -13.29
N CYS A 22 4.45 22.11 -12.87
CA CYS A 22 3.22 22.39 -13.57
C CYS A 22 2.32 23.33 -12.75
N ASN A 23 1.83 24.38 -13.37
CA ASN A 23 0.69 25.14 -12.85
C ASN A 23 -0.63 24.36 -13.09
N PHE A 24 -1.74 24.86 -12.57
CA PHE A 24 -3.05 24.20 -12.67
C PHE A 24 -3.45 23.88 -14.12
N ASN A 25 -3.32 24.83 -15.04
CA ASN A 25 -3.69 24.64 -16.45
C ASN A 25 -2.80 23.59 -17.14
N GLN A 26 -1.52 23.56 -16.80
CA GLN A 26 -0.60 22.55 -17.31
C GLN A 26 -0.91 21.17 -16.74
N LYS A 27 -1.22 21.06 -15.45
CA LYS A 27 -1.73 19.79 -14.85
C LYS A 27 -3.00 19.33 -15.59
N ALA A 28 -3.96 20.23 -15.81
CA ALA A 28 -5.20 19.92 -16.53
C ALA A 28 -4.93 19.43 -17.95
N TYR A 29 -3.98 20.05 -18.67
CA TYR A 29 -3.59 19.62 -20.01
C TYR A 29 -3.00 18.21 -20.02
N VAL A 30 -2.09 17.90 -19.09
CA VAL A 30 -1.50 16.57 -18.95
C VAL A 30 -2.57 15.52 -18.62
N ILE A 31 -3.47 15.83 -17.70
CA ILE A 31 -4.57 14.93 -17.32
C ILE A 31 -5.50 14.69 -18.51
N LYS A 32 -5.85 15.74 -19.24
CA LYS A 32 -6.67 15.64 -20.47
C LYS A 32 -6.05 14.70 -21.52
N GLY A 33 -4.72 14.70 -21.65
CA GLY A 33 -3.97 13.82 -22.56
C GLY A 33 -3.75 12.40 -22.04
N SER A 34 -4.09 12.11 -20.77
CA SER A 34 -3.84 10.79 -20.19
C SER A 34 -4.88 9.75 -20.64
N LYS A 35 -4.49 8.47 -20.60
CA LYS A 35 -5.41 7.33 -20.78
C LYS A 35 -6.12 6.95 -19.50
N LEU A 36 -5.44 7.11 -18.37
CA LEU A 36 -5.92 6.78 -17.04
C LEU A 36 -5.28 7.75 -16.05
N HIS A 37 -6.01 8.10 -15.01
CA HIS A 37 -5.55 8.94 -13.90
C HIS A 37 -5.64 8.18 -12.59
N ILE A 38 -4.61 8.32 -11.74
CA ILE A 38 -4.57 7.74 -10.41
C ILE A 38 -4.29 8.87 -9.43
N SER A 39 -5.12 9.03 -8.43
CA SER A 39 -4.90 10.02 -7.39
C SER A 39 -5.58 9.67 -6.08
N THR A 40 -5.23 10.40 -5.04
CA THR A 40 -6.04 10.48 -3.83
C THR A 40 -7.21 11.45 -4.05
N ASN A 41 -8.08 11.61 -3.04
CA ASN A 41 -9.14 12.62 -3.05
C ASN A 41 -8.56 14.04 -3.11
N ASN A 42 -8.48 14.58 -4.32
CA ASN A 42 -7.95 15.92 -4.59
C ASN A 42 -8.52 16.50 -5.90
N GLU A 43 -8.14 17.74 -6.22
CA GLU A 43 -8.60 18.46 -7.41
C GLU A 43 -8.32 17.71 -8.73
N SER A 44 -7.21 16.98 -8.82
CA SER A 44 -6.82 16.29 -10.06
C SER A 44 -7.75 15.13 -10.39
N MET A 45 -8.34 14.48 -9.39
CA MET A 45 -9.37 13.47 -9.56
C MET A 45 -10.60 14.04 -10.25
N HIS A 46 -11.06 15.21 -9.79
CA HIS A 46 -12.22 15.88 -10.38
C HIS A 46 -11.93 16.39 -11.79
N LEU A 47 -10.70 16.86 -12.07
CA LEU A 47 -10.29 17.21 -13.43
C LEU A 47 -10.29 16.00 -14.35
N ALA A 48 -9.78 14.86 -13.90
CA ALA A 48 -9.81 13.63 -14.69
C ALA A 48 -11.22 13.20 -15.04
N SER A 49 -12.13 13.24 -14.07
CA SER A 49 -13.54 12.98 -14.26
C SER A 49 -14.18 13.96 -15.25
N HIS A 50 -13.92 15.26 -15.12
CA HIS A 50 -14.42 16.28 -16.05
C HIS A 50 -13.97 16.02 -17.50
N TYR A 51 -12.78 15.46 -17.69
CA TYR A 51 -12.26 15.10 -19.01
C TYR A 51 -12.62 13.68 -19.44
N ASN A 52 -13.53 13.01 -18.75
CA ASN A 52 -13.95 11.63 -19.00
C ASN A 52 -12.76 10.66 -19.08
N LYS A 53 -11.84 10.76 -18.12
CA LYS A 53 -10.69 9.86 -18.03
C LYS A 53 -11.01 8.72 -17.08
N LYS A 54 -10.57 7.51 -17.44
CA LYS A 54 -10.55 6.39 -16.52
C LYS A 54 -9.79 6.79 -15.28
N THR A 55 -10.42 6.63 -14.11
CA THR A 55 -9.88 7.17 -12.87
C THR A 55 -9.85 6.11 -11.78
N VAL A 56 -8.70 5.96 -11.16
CA VAL A 56 -8.54 5.19 -9.93
C VAL A 56 -8.33 6.16 -8.78
N ALA A 57 -9.27 6.19 -7.86
CA ALA A 57 -9.29 7.11 -6.72
C ALA A 57 -9.01 6.37 -5.41
N LEU A 58 -8.02 6.83 -4.66
CA LEU A 58 -7.61 6.26 -3.39
C LEU A 58 -8.09 7.15 -2.25
N PHE A 59 -9.01 6.65 -1.45
CA PHE A 59 -9.56 7.38 -0.31
C PHE A 59 -8.97 6.88 1.01
N PRO A 60 -8.58 7.78 1.91
CA PRO A 60 -8.29 7.41 3.28
C PRO A 60 -9.60 7.15 4.06
N ASP A 61 -9.47 6.62 5.27
CA ASP A 61 -10.58 6.29 6.17
C ASP A 61 -11.13 7.51 6.95
N ASN A 62 -10.65 8.69 6.61
CA ASN A 62 -11.04 9.93 7.29
C ASN A 62 -12.24 10.62 6.65
N CYS A 63 -12.74 10.15 5.50
CA CYS A 63 -13.89 10.71 4.81
C CYS A 63 -14.74 9.60 4.17
N PHE A 64 -15.96 9.93 3.84
CA PHE A 64 -16.82 9.05 3.03
C PHE A 64 -16.53 9.27 1.53
N PRO A 65 -16.15 8.22 0.78
CA PRO A 65 -15.90 8.34 -0.65
C PRO A 65 -17.07 8.93 -1.43
N GLU A 66 -18.29 8.61 -1.02
CA GLU A 66 -19.53 9.07 -1.67
C GLU A 66 -19.70 10.59 -1.66
N GLN A 67 -19.15 11.29 -0.65
CA GLN A 67 -19.21 12.75 -0.57
C GLN A 67 -18.30 13.45 -1.57
N PHE A 68 -17.28 12.76 -2.04
CA PHE A 68 -16.24 13.30 -2.90
C PHE A 68 -16.12 12.54 -4.23
N PHE A 69 -17.13 11.76 -4.55
CA PHE A 69 -17.12 10.98 -5.78
C PHE A 69 -16.97 11.88 -7.02
N PRO A 70 -16.19 11.48 -8.01
CA PRO A 70 -16.00 12.26 -9.24
C PRO A 70 -17.20 12.07 -10.20
N TYR A 71 -18.29 12.75 -9.94
CA TYR A 71 -19.60 12.55 -10.57
C TYR A 71 -19.73 12.89 -12.07
N TRP A 72 -18.68 13.42 -12.70
CA TRP A 72 -18.71 13.75 -14.14
C TRP A 72 -18.34 12.60 -15.07
N SER A 73 -17.73 11.55 -14.53
CA SER A 73 -17.42 10.33 -15.30
C SER A 73 -18.59 9.35 -15.26
N ALA A 74 -18.62 8.44 -16.23
CA ALA A 74 -19.43 7.24 -16.12
C ALA A 74 -18.93 6.35 -14.97
N GLU A 75 -19.83 5.66 -14.27
CA GLU A 75 -19.46 4.85 -13.12
C GLU A 75 -18.46 3.74 -13.47
N GLU A 76 -18.58 3.15 -14.67
CA GLU A 76 -17.68 2.11 -15.16
C GLU A 76 -16.25 2.58 -15.42
N ASP A 77 -16.03 3.89 -15.55
CA ASP A 77 -14.70 4.49 -15.74
C ASP A 77 -14.03 4.92 -14.44
N VAL A 78 -14.72 4.78 -13.30
CA VAL A 78 -14.21 5.18 -12.00
C VAL A 78 -14.12 4.01 -11.06
N GLU A 79 -12.93 3.77 -10.52
CA GLU A 79 -12.72 2.80 -9.47
C GLU A 79 -12.27 3.49 -8.18
N ILE A 80 -12.94 3.18 -7.10
CA ILE A 80 -12.64 3.72 -5.77
C ILE A 80 -12.06 2.63 -4.89
N PHE A 81 -10.92 2.92 -4.29
CA PHE A 81 -10.33 2.12 -3.23
C PHE A 81 -10.36 2.90 -1.91
N SER A 82 -10.93 2.29 -0.90
CA SER A 82 -10.88 2.78 0.48
C SER A 82 -10.50 1.63 1.42
N PRO A 83 -9.88 1.91 2.57
CA PRO A 83 -9.65 0.90 3.59
C PRO A 83 -10.97 0.36 4.10
N GLU A 84 -11.06 -0.94 4.32
CA GLU A 84 -12.18 -1.51 5.07
C GLU A 84 -12.10 -1.01 6.52
N SER A 85 -13.00 -0.14 6.90
CA SER A 85 -13.13 0.34 8.26
C SER A 85 -14.56 0.18 8.76
N LYS A 86 -14.65 -0.24 10.03
CA LYS A 86 -15.92 -0.29 10.76
C LYS A 86 -16.20 1.00 11.54
N ASN A 87 -15.26 1.92 11.54
CA ASN A 87 -15.33 3.14 12.31
C ASN A 87 -15.92 4.28 11.47
N LYS A 88 -16.57 5.23 12.15
CA LYS A 88 -17.00 6.47 11.51
C LYS A 88 -15.76 7.26 11.07
N PRO A 89 -15.81 7.94 9.90
CA PRO A 89 -14.74 8.80 9.45
C PRO A 89 -14.41 9.89 10.48
N SER A 90 -13.13 10.16 10.65
CA SER A 90 -12.66 11.18 11.60
C SER A 90 -12.80 12.60 11.06
N PHE A 91 -12.88 12.76 9.74
CA PHE A 91 -12.78 14.03 9.01
C PHE A 91 -11.52 14.85 9.36
N SER A 92 -10.55 14.22 10.00
CA SER A 92 -9.28 14.84 10.33
C SER A 92 -8.30 14.76 9.15
N PRO A 93 -7.65 15.86 8.77
CA PRO A 93 -6.61 15.81 7.73
C PRO A 93 -5.35 15.09 8.20
N ASN A 94 -5.19 14.90 9.51
CA ASN A 94 -4.01 14.31 10.12
C ASN A 94 -4.31 12.89 10.59
N GLU A 95 -3.85 11.91 9.84
CA GLU A 95 -3.88 10.51 10.25
C GLU A 95 -2.47 9.99 10.52
N ASN A 96 -2.28 9.32 11.63
CA ASN A 96 -1.04 8.62 11.95
C ASN A 96 -1.35 7.29 12.68
N PRO A 97 -1.10 6.15 12.06
CA PRO A 97 -0.62 5.95 10.68
C PRO A 97 -1.70 6.26 9.64
N LYS A 98 -1.29 6.59 8.42
CA LYS A 98 -2.21 6.88 7.31
C LYS A 98 -3.01 5.64 6.93
N SER A 99 -4.32 5.72 7.01
CA SER A 99 -5.24 4.60 6.72
C SER A 99 -5.18 4.14 5.26
N ILE A 100 -4.88 5.05 4.33
CA ILE A 100 -4.70 4.74 2.91
C ILE A 100 -3.64 3.64 2.66
N ASN A 101 -2.69 3.47 3.58
CA ASN A 101 -1.67 2.42 3.51
C ASN A 101 -2.24 1.00 3.71
N LYS A 102 -3.50 0.86 4.13
CA LYS A 102 -4.19 -0.43 4.22
C LYS A 102 -4.68 -0.94 2.86
N ILE A 103 -4.84 -0.04 1.88
CA ILE A 103 -5.21 -0.42 0.51
C ILE A 103 -4.09 -1.28 -0.07
N ARG A 104 -4.47 -2.40 -0.64
CA ARG A 104 -3.50 -3.34 -1.22
C ARG A 104 -3.04 -2.85 -2.59
N PRO A 105 -1.73 -2.66 -2.80
CA PRO A 105 -1.21 -2.19 -4.08
C PRO A 105 -1.55 -3.12 -5.24
N GLU A 106 -1.64 -4.43 -4.97
CA GLU A 106 -1.98 -5.45 -5.96
C GLU A 106 -3.39 -5.24 -6.51
N ASP A 107 -4.36 -4.97 -5.64
CA ASP A 107 -5.76 -4.77 -6.03
C ASP A 107 -5.87 -3.52 -6.91
N VAL A 108 -5.15 -2.46 -6.54
CA VAL A 108 -5.05 -1.23 -7.35
C VAL A 108 -4.41 -1.53 -8.71
N ALA A 109 -3.31 -2.26 -8.73
CA ALA A 109 -2.61 -2.60 -9.97
C ALA A 109 -3.48 -3.45 -10.91
N PHE A 110 -4.17 -4.46 -10.39
CA PHE A 110 -5.10 -5.27 -11.18
C PHE A 110 -6.19 -4.43 -11.81
N LYS A 111 -6.79 -3.53 -11.05
CA LYS A 111 -7.86 -2.70 -11.57
C LYS A 111 -7.39 -1.68 -12.60
N ILE A 112 -6.18 -1.14 -12.44
CA ILE A 112 -5.54 -0.31 -13.46
C ILE A 112 -5.40 -1.06 -14.78
N LEU A 113 -4.89 -2.30 -14.73
CA LEU A 113 -4.71 -3.13 -15.90
C LEU A 113 -6.07 -3.46 -16.56
N ASP A 114 -7.07 -3.81 -15.76
CA ASP A 114 -8.43 -4.08 -16.23
C ASP A 114 -9.03 -2.85 -16.95
N LEU A 115 -8.98 -1.68 -16.32
CA LEU A 115 -9.44 -0.42 -16.92
C LEU A 115 -8.69 -0.08 -18.21
N MET A 116 -7.43 -0.48 -18.34
CA MET A 116 -6.64 -0.28 -19.57
C MET A 116 -6.88 -1.36 -20.62
N GLY A 117 -7.71 -2.36 -20.36
CA GLY A 117 -7.97 -3.49 -21.26
C GLY A 117 -6.78 -4.45 -21.39
N ILE A 118 -5.89 -4.47 -20.41
CA ILE A 118 -4.73 -5.37 -20.36
C ILE A 118 -5.13 -6.60 -19.54
N SER A 119 -5.45 -7.68 -20.21
CA SER A 119 -5.76 -8.96 -19.58
C SER A 119 -4.51 -9.76 -19.20
N ALA A 120 -4.63 -10.53 -18.12
CA ALA A 120 -3.71 -11.61 -17.77
C ALA A 120 -2.35 -11.22 -17.18
N PHE A 121 -2.30 -10.30 -16.25
CA PHE A 121 -1.17 -10.21 -15.33
C PHE A 121 -1.60 -10.59 -13.91
N SER A 122 -1.06 -11.68 -13.38
CA SER A 122 -1.17 -12.03 -11.97
C SER A 122 0.21 -11.90 -11.34
N PRO A 123 0.43 -10.99 -10.38
CA PRO A 123 1.72 -10.94 -9.70
C PRO A 123 1.92 -12.25 -8.91
N GLU A 124 3.06 -12.89 -9.13
CA GLU A 124 3.44 -14.11 -8.42
C GLU A 124 3.61 -13.87 -6.92
N TYR A 125 3.90 -12.64 -6.54
CA TYR A 125 4.24 -12.26 -5.17
C TYR A 125 3.27 -11.22 -4.61
N LYS A 126 2.93 -11.40 -3.34
CA LYS A 126 2.18 -10.39 -2.58
C LYS A 126 3.14 -9.31 -2.07
N THR A 127 2.69 -8.06 -2.09
CA THR A 127 3.47 -6.95 -1.52
C THR A 127 3.72 -7.17 -0.05
N LEU A 128 4.98 -7.15 0.34
CA LEU A 128 5.39 -7.16 1.73
C LEU A 128 5.45 -5.71 2.23
N ARG A 129 4.69 -5.43 3.28
CA ARG A 129 4.64 -4.12 3.92
C ARG A 129 5.48 -4.15 5.18
N ILE A 130 6.53 -3.33 5.22
CA ILE A 130 7.45 -3.24 6.34
C ILE A 130 7.47 -1.80 6.85
N GLY A 131 7.39 -1.65 8.17
CA GLY A 131 7.56 -0.37 8.87
C GLY A 131 6.42 -0.04 9.82
N SER A 132 6.67 0.92 10.70
CA SER A 132 5.74 1.33 11.76
C SER A 132 4.47 2.00 11.25
N SER A 133 4.47 2.46 10.00
CA SER A 133 3.31 3.08 9.34
C SER A 133 2.30 2.06 8.78
N PHE A 134 2.68 0.80 8.72
CA PHE A 134 1.80 -0.25 8.25
C PHE A 134 1.19 -0.99 9.44
N TYR A 135 -0.11 -1.20 9.42
CA TYR A 135 -0.84 -1.99 10.41
C TYR A 135 -0.55 -3.49 10.27
N ARG A 136 0.69 -3.85 10.06
CA ARG A 136 1.02 -5.24 10.03
C ARG A 136 1.86 -5.54 11.19
N THR A 137 1.38 -6.38 11.72
CA THR A 137 1.61 -7.06 12.91
C THR A 137 2.58 -8.22 12.75
N ARG A 138 3.13 -8.44 11.56
CA ARG A 138 4.06 -9.52 11.26
C ARG A 138 5.36 -8.99 10.68
N ILE A 139 6.48 -9.51 11.20
CA ILE A 139 7.82 -9.33 10.66
C ILE A 139 8.40 -10.70 10.31
N GLU A 140 9.03 -10.80 9.14
CA GLU A 140 9.86 -11.94 8.77
C GLU A 140 11.33 -11.58 9.02
N SER A 141 12.09 -12.52 9.61
CA SER A 141 13.49 -12.31 9.92
C SER A 141 14.29 -13.61 9.80
N THR A 142 15.58 -13.47 9.49
CA THR A 142 16.56 -14.56 9.47
C THR A 142 17.34 -14.70 10.77
N LEU A 143 16.92 -14.07 11.84
CA LEU A 143 17.56 -14.10 13.17
C LEU A 143 19.05 -13.75 13.18
N THR A 144 19.39 -12.59 12.68
CA THR A 144 20.71 -12.00 12.92
C THR A 144 20.82 -11.36 14.30
N HIS A 145 19.68 -11.01 14.90
CA HIS A 145 19.56 -10.38 16.22
C HIS A 145 18.26 -10.84 16.87
N LEU A 146 18.22 -10.87 18.21
CA LEU A 146 17.00 -11.12 18.96
C LEU A 146 15.98 -9.99 18.72
N LEU A 147 14.76 -10.39 18.44
CA LEU A 147 13.67 -9.46 18.13
C LEU A 147 12.72 -9.37 19.33
N ASP A 148 12.47 -8.14 19.77
CA ASP A 148 11.48 -7.82 20.79
C ASP A 148 10.22 -7.28 20.12
N PRO A 149 9.09 -8.00 20.12
CA PRO A 149 7.86 -7.58 19.48
C PRO A 149 7.29 -6.29 20.07
N ASN A 150 7.55 -6.00 21.34
CA ASN A 150 7.08 -4.78 21.98
C ASN A 150 7.81 -3.55 21.46
N LYS A 151 9.14 -3.65 21.29
CA LYS A 151 9.95 -2.58 20.70
C LYS A 151 9.62 -2.35 19.24
N LEU A 152 9.34 -3.44 18.52
CA LEU A 152 9.01 -3.41 17.09
C LEU A 152 7.52 -3.07 16.82
N LYS A 153 6.68 -3.06 17.87
CA LYS A 153 5.23 -2.85 17.78
C LYS A 153 4.56 -3.80 16.79
N VAL A 154 4.92 -5.08 16.84
CA VAL A 154 4.36 -6.15 16.02
C VAL A 154 3.70 -7.20 16.89
N SER A 155 2.69 -7.89 16.38
CA SER A 155 1.97 -8.93 17.13
C SER A 155 2.50 -10.35 16.84
N SER A 156 3.27 -10.53 15.77
CA SER A 156 3.90 -11.82 15.48
C SER A 156 5.19 -11.66 14.70
N ILE A 157 6.11 -12.59 14.96
CA ILE A 157 7.40 -12.70 14.28
C ILE A 157 7.42 -14.03 13.53
N ILE A 158 7.84 -14.00 12.29
CA ILE A 158 8.06 -15.19 11.47
C ILE A 158 9.56 -15.34 11.24
N ILE A 159 10.10 -16.46 11.68
CA ILE A 159 11.52 -16.76 11.51
C ILE A 159 11.71 -17.59 10.24
N ARG A 160 12.58 -17.08 9.36
CA ARG A 160 12.90 -17.67 8.06
C ARG A 160 14.12 -18.59 8.18
N MET A 161 13.92 -19.78 8.77
CA MET A 161 14.94 -20.82 8.87
C MET A 161 15.26 -21.47 7.51
N ASP A 162 14.39 -21.31 6.53
CA ASP A 162 14.62 -21.72 5.15
C ASP A 162 15.69 -20.89 4.44
N LEU A 163 15.89 -19.65 4.88
CA LEU A 163 16.93 -18.75 4.35
C LEU A 163 18.23 -18.80 5.17
N SER A 164 18.11 -18.94 6.49
CA SER A 164 19.26 -19.02 7.40
C SER A 164 18.92 -19.97 8.55
N PHE A 165 19.50 -21.16 8.51
CA PHE A 165 19.23 -22.20 9.49
C PHE A 165 20.13 -22.06 10.72
N ASN A 166 19.55 -21.68 11.87
CA ASN A 166 20.26 -21.51 13.14
C ASN A 166 19.33 -21.87 14.32
N GLU A 167 19.48 -23.08 14.85
CA GLU A 167 18.65 -23.59 15.94
C GLU A 167 18.90 -22.88 17.28
N GLU A 168 20.16 -22.50 17.56
CA GLU A 168 20.50 -21.80 18.81
C GLU A 168 19.85 -20.40 18.85
N ALA A 169 19.90 -19.69 17.72
CA ALA A 169 19.26 -18.39 17.61
C ALA A 169 17.73 -18.51 17.70
N LEU A 170 17.15 -19.59 17.15
CA LEU A 170 15.71 -19.87 17.28
C LEU A 170 15.33 -20.11 18.73
N ARG A 171 16.07 -20.93 19.45
CA ARG A 171 15.85 -21.22 20.88
C ARG A 171 15.88 -19.93 21.70
N ALA A 172 16.91 -19.11 21.54
CA ALA A 172 17.03 -17.83 22.21
C ALA A 172 15.87 -16.86 21.87
N GLN A 173 15.37 -16.90 20.64
CA GLN A 173 14.22 -16.09 20.25
C GLN A 173 12.91 -16.58 20.89
N LEU A 174 12.69 -17.90 20.98
CA LEU A 174 11.52 -18.50 21.60
C LEU A 174 11.45 -18.20 23.11
N GLU A 175 12.61 -18.14 23.78
CA GLU A 175 12.67 -17.69 25.18
C GLU A 175 12.26 -16.22 25.35
N THR A 176 12.42 -15.40 24.30
CA THR A 176 12.06 -13.98 24.35
C THR A 176 10.59 -13.75 24.03
N CYS A 177 10.06 -14.43 23.01
CA CYS A 177 8.67 -14.32 22.60
C CYS A 177 8.25 -15.47 21.68
N PRO A 178 6.94 -15.81 21.64
CA PRO A 178 6.40 -16.77 20.68
C PRO A 178 6.62 -16.27 19.24
N CYS A 179 7.05 -17.17 18.36
CA CYS A 179 7.23 -16.89 16.94
C CYS A 179 6.73 -18.05 16.07
N SER A 180 6.46 -17.74 14.79
CA SER A 180 6.19 -18.75 13.77
C SER A 180 7.50 -19.05 13.02
N VAL A 181 7.69 -20.31 12.62
CA VAL A 181 8.91 -20.71 11.91
C VAL A 181 8.57 -21.22 10.52
N ILE A 182 9.32 -20.77 9.52
CA ILE A 182 9.30 -21.33 8.17
C ILE A 182 10.66 -22.01 7.95
N THR A 183 10.61 -23.31 7.69
CA THR A 183 11.82 -24.11 7.46
C THR A 183 11.62 -25.08 6.30
N ASN A 184 12.69 -25.36 5.59
CA ASN A 184 12.80 -26.38 4.55
C ASN A 184 13.59 -27.62 5.01
N ARG A 185 13.99 -27.67 6.30
CA ARG A 185 14.73 -28.76 6.92
C ARG A 185 14.06 -29.17 8.21
N PRO A 186 14.11 -30.47 8.58
CA PRO A 186 13.71 -30.87 9.91
C PRO A 186 14.60 -30.21 10.96
N PHE A 187 14.05 -29.85 12.09
CA PHE A 187 14.78 -29.38 13.27
C PHE A 187 14.32 -30.16 14.51
N ASN A 188 15.09 -30.08 15.58
CA ASN A 188 14.79 -30.81 16.81
C ASN A 188 13.48 -30.27 17.45
N HIS A 189 12.47 -31.12 17.58
CA HIS A 189 11.18 -30.76 18.18
C HIS A 189 11.26 -30.36 19.65
N GLU A 190 12.30 -30.81 20.39
CA GLU A 190 12.54 -30.39 21.77
C GLU A 190 12.78 -28.87 21.92
N ILE A 191 12.96 -28.15 20.83
CA ILE A 191 13.08 -26.70 20.83
C ILE A 191 11.72 -26.01 20.96
N LEU A 192 10.63 -26.72 20.66
CA LEU A 192 9.27 -26.17 20.68
C LEU A 192 8.53 -26.43 22.00
N ASP A 193 9.03 -27.32 22.83
CA ASP A 193 8.52 -27.62 24.17
C ASP A 193 9.19 -26.71 25.24
#